data_66314d23cecd5cafa5e78c8587ea1992
#
_entry.id   66314d23cecd5cafa5e78c8587ea1992
#
_cell.length_a   1.000
_cell.length_b   1.000
_cell.length_c   1.000
_cell.angle_alpha   90.00
_cell.angle_beta   90.00
_cell.angle_gamma   90.00
#
_symmetry.space_group_name_H-M   'P 1'
#
loop_
_entity.id
_entity.type
_entity.pdbx_description
1 polymer ?
#
loop_
_entity_poly.entity_id
_entity_poly.type
_entity_poly.pdbx_seq_one_letter_code
_entity_poly.pdbx_strand_id
1 'polypeptide(L)'
;NELLDIRIDDQDHTAQRIKEGDVLAAVTASAGSIAGCNTWPLGSVRYVAASSPAFVARHFADGVSAEAIGRAPMMTFDRKDRLQEQWMQQQGLASRHNPPKHFLPSNNGFVRGCEVGMGWGMHPTSLIQHQLDAGTLVELLPGTGMDMPLYWVHARSAQAGLERLTQCVMVAARQWLVPTKPT
;
A
#
# COMPACT_ATOMS: atom_id res chain seq x y z
N ASN A 1 18.44 23.30 -6.52
CA ASN A 1 17.50 22.32 -7.09
C ASN A 1 18.26 21.02 -7.31
N GLU A 2 17.87 19.97 -6.59
CA GLU A 2 18.40 18.63 -6.77
C GLU A 2 17.53 17.91 -7.81
N LEU A 3 18.18 17.18 -8.72
CA LEU A 3 17.49 16.32 -9.67
C LEU A 3 17.45 14.90 -9.09
N LEU A 4 16.31 14.23 -9.20
CA LEU A 4 16.10 12.89 -8.67
C LEU A 4 15.84 11.92 -9.82
N ASP A 5 16.57 10.80 -9.83
CA ASP A 5 16.23 9.60 -10.60
C ASP A 5 15.49 8.64 -9.66
N ILE A 6 14.14 8.54 -9.81
CA ILE A 6 13.31 7.71 -8.96
C ILE A 6 13.03 6.40 -9.67
N ARG A 7 13.36 5.29 -9.01
CA ARG A 7 13.10 3.94 -9.50
C ARG A 7 12.10 3.25 -8.60
N ILE A 8 11.12 2.60 -9.20
CA ILE A 8 10.15 1.74 -8.48
C ILE A 8 10.63 0.31 -8.62
N ASP A 9 10.82 -0.36 -7.50
CA ASP A 9 11.29 -1.74 -7.46
C ASP A 9 10.63 -2.52 -6.34
N ASP A 10 10.81 -3.85 -6.38
CA ASP A 10 10.36 -4.75 -5.33
C ASP A 10 11.20 -4.56 -4.05
N GLN A 11 10.54 -4.71 -2.90
CA GLN A 11 11.15 -4.56 -1.58
C GLN A 11 12.35 -5.49 -1.37
N ASP A 12 12.33 -6.68 -1.97
CA ASP A 12 13.38 -7.68 -1.83
C ASP A 12 14.72 -7.25 -2.46
N HIS A 13 14.69 -6.33 -3.43
CA HIS A 13 15.87 -5.84 -4.12
C HIS A 13 16.42 -4.51 -3.57
N THR A 14 15.62 -3.79 -2.78
CA THR A 14 16.00 -2.47 -2.26
C THR A 14 17.31 -2.51 -1.45
N ALA A 15 17.45 -3.49 -0.54
CA ALA A 15 18.65 -3.64 0.28
C ALA A 15 19.91 -3.90 -0.55
N GLN A 16 19.78 -4.72 -1.58
CA GLN A 16 20.88 -5.07 -2.48
C GLN A 16 21.33 -3.85 -3.30
N ARG A 17 20.38 -3.11 -3.88
CA ARG A 17 20.69 -1.89 -4.68
C ARG A 17 21.39 -0.80 -3.88
N ILE A 18 21.02 -0.61 -2.60
CA ILE A 18 21.73 0.34 -1.74
C ILE A 18 23.17 -0.14 -1.45
N LYS A 19 23.37 -1.44 -1.20
CA LYS A 19 24.69 -2.00 -0.97
C LYS A 19 25.62 -1.93 -2.19
N GLU A 20 25.04 -2.10 -3.38
CA GLU A 20 25.76 -2.01 -4.66
C GLU A 20 26.01 -0.55 -5.10
N GLY A 21 25.37 0.42 -4.43
CA GLY A 21 25.50 1.82 -4.77
C GLY A 21 24.66 2.26 -5.97
N ASP A 22 23.77 1.40 -6.46
CA ASP A 22 22.85 1.69 -7.56
C ASP A 22 21.85 2.79 -7.19
N VAL A 23 21.47 2.85 -5.90
CA VAL A 23 20.64 3.90 -5.32
C VAL A 23 21.27 4.39 -4.01
N LEU A 24 21.15 5.67 -3.72
CA LEU A 24 21.68 6.28 -2.50
C LEU A 24 20.73 6.17 -1.33
N ALA A 25 19.43 6.10 -1.59
CA ALA A 25 18.38 6.01 -0.58
C ALA A 25 17.13 5.32 -1.15
N ALA A 26 16.24 4.88 -0.25
CA ALA A 26 14.98 4.25 -0.61
C ALA A 26 13.89 4.45 0.46
N VAL A 27 12.63 4.41 0.02
CA VAL A 27 11.48 4.19 0.89
C VAL A 27 11.09 2.72 0.77
N THR A 28 10.97 2.03 1.90
CA THR A 28 10.67 0.58 1.94
C THR A 28 9.72 0.24 3.07
N ALA A 29 8.93 -0.82 2.93
CA ALA A 29 8.11 -1.36 4.01
C ALA A 29 8.89 -2.31 4.95
N SER A 30 10.14 -2.64 4.62
CA SER A 30 10.98 -3.51 5.46
C SER A 30 11.80 -2.70 6.46
N ALA A 31 11.62 -2.99 7.76
CA ALA A 31 12.42 -2.46 8.85
C ALA A 31 13.82 -3.09 8.96
N GLY A 32 14.18 -4.01 8.04
CA GLY A 32 15.42 -4.78 8.11
C GLY A 32 16.66 -3.88 8.23
N SER A 33 17.54 -4.19 9.17
CA SER A 33 18.82 -3.50 9.30
C SER A 33 19.70 -3.84 8.09
N ILE A 34 19.99 -2.83 7.27
CA ILE A 34 20.92 -2.96 6.15
C ILE A 34 22.30 -2.49 6.65
N ALA A 35 23.30 -3.36 6.60
CA ALA A 35 24.65 -3.01 7.01
C ALA A 35 25.18 -1.80 6.23
N GLY A 36 25.72 -0.81 6.93
CA GLY A 36 26.22 0.42 6.30
C GLY A 36 25.15 1.49 6.02
N CYS A 37 23.88 1.26 6.38
CA CYS A 37 22.79 2.19 6.19
C CYS A 37 22.25 2.76 7.51
N ASN A 38 21.60 3.90 7.40
CA ASN A 38 20.72 4.46 8.43
C ASN A 38 19.28 4.17 8.01
N THR A 39 18.44 3.82 8.99
CA THR A 39 17.00 3.54 8.78
C THR A 39 16.17 4.40 9.72
N TRP A 40 15.18 5.09 9.19
CA TRP A 40 14.30 6.00 9.91
C TRP A 40 12.83 5.59 9.68
N PRO A 41 12.04 5.40 10.74
CA PRO A 41 10.61 5.17 10.57
C PRO A 41 9.95 6.44 10.04
N LEU A 42 9.12 6.29 9.01
CA LEU A 42 8.37 7.40 8.41
C LEU A 42 6.95 7.50 8.96
N GLY A 43 6.36 6.39 9.34
CA GLY A 43 4.95 6.23 9.64
C GLY A 43 4.39 5.05 8.85
N SER A 44 3.06 4.98 8.73
CA SER A 44 2.40 3.89 8.01
C SER A 44 1.45 4.43 6.95
N VAL A 45 1.40 3.78 5.80
CA VAL A 45 0.31 3.98 4.84
C VAL A 45 -0.87 3.17 5.31
N ARG A 46 -2.03 3.82 5.48
CA ARG A 46 -3.29 3.13 5.77
C ARG A 46 -3.93 2.65 4.49
N TYR A 47 -4.21 1.36 4.42
CA TYR A 47 -4.96 0.73 3.34
C TYR A 47 -6.35 0.35 3.80
N VAL A 48 -7.34 0.52 2.93
CA VAL A 48 -8.73 0.09 3.15
C VAL A 48 -9.20 -0.76 1.99
N ALA A 49 -10.04 -1.76 2.27
CA ALA A 49 -10.70 -2.55 1.24
C ALA A 49 -11.89 -1.76 0.71
N ALA A 50 -11.88 -1.42 -0.58
CA ALA A 50 -12.94 -0.61 -1.18
C ALA A 50 -13.34 -1.09 -2.58
N SER A 51 -14.56 -0.72 -2.97
CA SER A 51 -15.11 -0.88 -4.32
C SER A 51 -16.23 0.12 -4.57
N SER A 52 -16.80 0.13 -5.79
CA SER A 52 -17.96 0.97 -6.08
C SER A 52 -19.21 0.50 -5.33
N PRO A 53 -20.14 1.40 -4.99
CA PRO A 53 -21.42 1.05 -4.36
C PRO A 53 -22.20 -0.01 -5.14
N ALA A 54 -22.21 0.09 -6.47
CA ALA A 54 -22.89 -0.88 -7.32
C ALA A 54 -22.28 -2.29 -7.23
N PHE A 55 -20.94 -2.38 -7.10
CA PHE A 55 -20.26 -3.65 -6.89
C PHE A 55 -20.62 -4.24 -5.52
N VAL A 56 -20.59 -3.40 -4.46
CA VAL A 56 -20.95 -3.82 -3.10
C VAL A 56 -22.39 -4.34 -3.05
N ALA A 57 -23.34 -3.61 -3.66
CA ALA A 57 -24.75 -4.03 -3.71
C ALA A 57 -24.94 -5.37 -4.45
N ARG A 58 -24.12 -5.65 -5.47
CA ARG A 58 -24.20 -6.90 -6.26
C ARG A 58 -23.58 -8.11 -5.54
N HIS A 59 -22.43 -7.93 -4.91
CA HIS A 59 -21.63 -9.03 -4.40
C HIS A 59 -21.70 -9.20 -2.88
N PHE A 60 -22.14 -8.18 -2.16
CA PHE A 60 -22.17 -8.11 -0.70
C PHE A 60 -23.53 -7.61 -0.14
N ALA A 61 -24.62 -7.90 -0.86
CA ALA A 61 -25.98 -7.48 -0.46
C ALA A 61 -26.34 -7.97 0.96
N ASP A 62 -25.93 -9.20 1.31
CA ASP A 62 -26.17 -9.81 2.63
C ASP A 62 -25.00 -9.59 3.61
N GLY A 63 -24.10 -8.65 3.29
CA GLY A 63 -22.90 -8.36 4.06
C GLY A 63 -21.64 -9.04 3.55
N VAL A 64 -20.50 -8.61 4.09
CA VAL A 64 -19.18 -9.13 3.73
C VAL A 64 -18.90 -10.40 4.54
N SER A 65 -18.88 -11.55 3.88
CA SER A 65 -18.60 -12.86 4.47
C SER A 65 -17.48 -13.57 3.70
N ALA A 66 -16.87 -14.59 4.29
CA ALA A 66 -15.85 -15.41 3.64
C ALA A 66 -16.37 -16.07 2.34
N GLU A 67 -17.65 -16.45 2.30
CA GLU A 67 -18.27 -17.03 1.12
C GLU A 67 -18.47 -15.98 0.02
N ALA A 68 -18.98 -14.78 0.36
CA ALA A 68 -19.16 -13.68 -0.57
C ALA A 68 -17.83 -13.20 -1.15
N ILE A 69 -16.81 -13.02 -0.31
CA ILE A 69 -15.43 -12.68 -0.72
C ILE A 69 -14.86 -13.72 -1.70
N GLY A 70 -15.08 -15.01 -1.43
CA GLY A 70 -14.58 -16.09 -2.31
C GLY A 70 -15.19 -16.11 -3.72
N ARG A 71 -16.34 -15.45 -3.91
CA ARG A 71 -17.01 -15.32 -5.21
C ARG A 71 -16.84 -13.98 -5.89
N ALA A 72 -16.59 -12.93 -5.11
CA ALA A 72 -16.45 -11.57 -5.62
C ALA A 72 -15.10 -11.38 -6.33
N PRO A 73 -15.07 -10.84 -7.56
CA PRO A 73 -13.82 -10.49 -8.23
C PRO A 73 -12.96 -9.55 -7.36
N MET A 74 -11.67 -9.85 -7.28
CA MET A 74 -10.69 -9.11 -6.50
C MET A 74 -9.66 -8.47 -7.40
N MET A 75 -9.37 -7.20 -7.19
CA MET A 75 -8.27 -6.50 -7.84
C MET A 75 -6.97 -6.79 -7.08
N THR A 76 -5.91 -7.06 -7.80
CA THR A 76 -4.57 -7.31 -7.29
C THR A 76 -3.57 -6.56 -8.15
N PHE A 77 -2.60 -5.87 -7.54
CA PHE A 77 -1.64 -5.08 -8.31
C PHE A 77 -0.80 -5.97 -9.21
N ASP A 78 -0.19 -7.00 -8.64
CA ASP A 78 0.55 -8.03 -9.35
C ASP A 78 0.43 -9.40 -8.65
N ARG A 79 1.24 -10.37 -9.10
CA ARG A 79 1.21 -11.73 -8.54
C ARG A 79 1.88 -11.86 -7.16
N LYS A 80 2.64 -10.85 -6.72
CA LYS A 80 3.32 -10.81 -5.43
C LYS A 80 2.53 -10.04 -4.37
N ASP A 81 1.57 -9.20 -4.80
CA ASP A 81 0.69 -8.45 -3.92
C ASP A 81 -0.15 -9.37 -3.03
N ARG A 82 -0.01 -9.23 -1.72
CA ARG A 82 -0.67 -10.04 -0.68
C ARG A 82 -1.57 -9.22 0.24
N LEU A 83 -1.75 -7.94 -0.03
CA LEU A 83 -2.50 -7.04 0.85
C LEU A 83 -3.94 -7.51 1.08
N GLN A 84 -4.63 -7.91 0.01
CA GLN A 84 -6.00 -8.39 0.08
C GLN A 84 -6.10 -9.69 0.90
N GLU A 85 -5.16 -10.61 0.70
CA GLU A 85 -5.10 -11.89 1.42
C GLU A 85 -4.82 -11.67 2.92
N GLN A 86 -3.90 -10.76 3.24
CA GLN A 86 -3.58 -10.38 4.62
C GLN A 86 -4.78 -9.73 5.32
N TRP A 87 -5.48 -8.82 4.62
CA TRP A 87 -6.68 -8.19 5.15
C TRP A 87 -7.79 -9.22 5.40
N MET A 88 -8.06 -10.10 4.43
CA MET A 88 -9.04 -11.18 4.60
C MET A 88 -8.71 -12.07 5.82
N GLN A 89 -7.44 -12.40 6.01
CA GLN A 89 -6.99 -13.21 7.14
C GLN A 89 -7.20 -12.47 8.46
N GLN A 90 -6.85 -11.18 8.55
CA GLN A 90 -7.03 -10.38 9.77
C GLN A 90 -8.50 -10.21 10.14
N GLN A 91 -9.40 -10.15 9.15
CA GLN A 91 -10.84 -10.01 9.37
C GLN A 91 -11.56 -11.36 9.56
N GLY A 92 -10.85 -12.49 9.54
CA GLY A 92 -11.48 -13.81 9.61
C GLY A 92 -12.30 -14.17 8.36
N LEU A 93 -12.03 -13.53 7.24
CA LEU A 93 -12.72 -13.68 5.96
C LEU A 93 -11.98 -14.61 4.99
N ALA A 94 -10.99 -15.36 5.47
CA ALA A 94 -10.27 -16.31 4.63
C ALA A 94 -11.24 -17.35 4.07
N SER A 95 -11.44 -17.31 2.75
CA SER A 95 -12.34 -18.22 2.04
C SER A 95 -11.62 -19.53 1.70
N ARG A 96 -12.38 -20.63 1.64
CA ARG A 96 -11.91 -21.91 1.09
C ARG A 96 -11.70 -21.84 -0.43
N HIS A 97 -12.32 -20.88 -1.09
CA HIS A 97 -12.19 -20.65 -2.53
C HIS A 97 -11.32 -19.42 -2.77
N ASN A 98 -10.36 -19.53 -3.68
CA ASN A 98 -9.62 -18.36 -4.15
C ASN A 98 -10.57 -17.46 -4.96
N PRO A 99 -10.76 -16.19 -4.58
CA PRO A 99 -11.58 -15.27 -5.36
C PRO A 99 -11.01 -15.11 -6.78
N PRO A 100 -11.85 -14.87 -7.79
CA PRO A 100 -11.39 -14.49 -9.13
C PRO A 100 -10.53 -13.22 -9.03
N LYS A 101 -9.40 -13.18 -9.76
CA LYS A 101 -8.43 -12.07 -9.65
C LYS A 101 -8.25 -11.34 -10.97
N HIS A 102 -8.29 -10.02 -10.92
CA HIS A 102 -7.77 -9.14 -11.95
C HIS A 102 -6.38 -8.64 -11.52
N PHE A 103 -5.40 -8.68 -12.41
CA PHE A 103 -4.07 -8.15 -12.18
C PHE A 103 -3.91 -6.84 -12.95
N LEU A 104 -3.72 -5.73 -12.24
CA LEU A 104 -3.63 -4.41 -12.86
C LEU A 104 -2.53 -3.56 -12.18
N PRO A 105 -1.27 -3.61 -12.71
CA PRO A 105 -0.12 -2.95 -12.12
C PRO A 105 -0.07 -1.45 -12.46
N SER A 106 -1.10 -0.72 -12.08
CA SER A 106 -1.24 0.71 -12.29
C SER A 106 -2.09 1.30 -11.18
N ASN A 107 -1.56 2.20 -10.36
CA ASN A 107 -2.30 2.80 -9.26
C ASN A 107 -3.60 3.47 -9.74
N ASN A 108 -3.54 4.30 -10.77
CA ASN A 108 -4.73 4.98 -11.31
C ASN A 108 -5.69 4.00 -11.97
N GLY A 109 -5.17 3.02 -12.72
CA GLY A 109 -5.97 1.97 -13.33
C GLY A 109 -6.67 1.09 -12.29
N PHE A 110 -5.98 0.79 -11.20
CA PHE A 110 -6.51 -0.01 -10.09
C PHE A 110 -7.69 0.69 -9.40
N VAL A 111 -7.54 1.98 -9.05
CA VAL A 111 -8.62 2.81 -8.50
C VAL A 111 -9.80 2.86 -9.48
N ARG A 112 -9.53 3.18 -10.76
CA ARG A 112 -10.56 3.26 -11.78
C ARG A 112 -11.27 1.93 -12.02
N GLY A 113 -10.54 0.81 -11.99
CA GLY A 113 -11.12 -0.53 -12.08
C GLY A 113 -12.14 -0.79 -10.97
N CYS A 114 -11.83 -0.40 -9.74
CA CYS A 114 -12.77 -0.53 -8.62
C CYS A 114 -13.97 0.42 -8.75
N GLU A 115 -13.78 1.66 -9.22
CA GLU A 115 -14.88 2.61 -9.47
C GLU A 115 -15.88 2.11 -10.51
N VAL A 116 -15.40 1.47 -11.58
CA VAL A 116 -16.30 0.92 -12.62
C VAL A 116 -16.82 -0.47 -12.29
N GLY A 117 -16.49 -1.00 -11.11
CA GLY A 117 -17.04 -2.25 -10.61
C GLY A 117 -16.39 -3.52 -11.18
N MET A 118 -15.12 -3.47 -11.59
CA MET A 118 -14.38 -4.69 -12.00
C MET A 118 -14.09 -5.62 -10.82
N GLY A 119 -13.89 -5.05 -9.63
CA GLY A 119 -13.57 -5.80 -8.42
C GLY A 119 -13.44 -4.92 -7.21
N TRP A 120 -13.18 -5.52 -6.06
CA TRP A 120 -12.76 -4.83 -4.85
C TRP A 120 -11.25 -4.96 -4.65
N GLY A 121 -10.61 -4.02 -3.98
CA GLY A 121 -9.17 -4.07 -3.72
C GLY A 121 -8.75 -3.27 -2.50
N MET A 122 -7.47 -3.42 -2.11
CA MET A 122 -6.86 -2.64 -1.04
C MET A 122 -6.26 -1.35 -1.63
N HIS A 123 -6.64 -0.22 -1.07
CA HIS A 123 -6.21 1.09 -1.54
C HIS A 123 -5.58 1.90 -0.42
N PRO A 124 -4.48 2.63 -0.68
CA PRO A 124 -4.03 3.68 0.23
C PRO A 124 -5.14 4.71 0.42
N THR A 125 -5.53 4.99 1.66
CA THR A 125 -6.59 5.96 1.95
C THR A 125 -6.27 7.33 1.35
N SER A 126 -5.01 7.75 1.43
CA SER A 126 -4.54 9.01 0.84
C SER A 126 -4.72 9.11 -0.67
N LEU A 127 -4.76 7.97 -1.38
CA LEU A 127 -4.95 7.93 -2.83
C LEU A 127 -6.43 8.02 -3.22
N ILE A 128 -7.34 7.49 -2.40
CA ILE A 128 -8.76 7.38 -2.71
C ILE A 128 -9.67 8.26 -1.84
N GLN A 129 -9.11 9.18 -1.05
CA GLN A 129 -9.91 10.03 -0.16
C GLN A 129 -11.00 10.80 -0.92
N HIS A 130 -10.66 11.36 -2.08
CA HIS A 130 -11.63 12.07 -2.91
C HIS A 130 -12.79 11.15 -3.36
N GLN A 131 -12.50 9.90 -3.72
CA GLN A 131 -13.51 8.92 -4.13
C GLN A 131 -14.39 8.48 -2.96
N LEU A 132 -13.82 8.34 -1.77
CA LEU A 132 -14.59 8.05 -0.55
C LEU A 132 -15.53 9.21 -0.21
N ASP A 133 -15.03 10.45 -0.24
CA ASP A 133 -15.81 11.66 0.03
C ASP A 133 -16.94 11.86 -1.00
N ALA A 134 -16.65 11.55 -2.28
CA ALA A 134 -17.64 11.63 -3.37
C ALA A 134 -18.60 10.42 -3.41
N GLY A 135 -18.34 9.37 -2.63
CA GLY A 135 -19.12 8.13 -2.62
C GLY A 135 -19.01 7.29 -3.89
N THR A 136 -18.00 7.52 -4.74
CA THR A 136 -17.73 6.69 -5.93
C THR A 136 -17.00 5.39 -5.56
N LEU A 137 -16.31 5.38 -4.41
CA LEU A 137 -15.85 4.20 -3.71
C LEU A 137 -16.40 4.18 -2.29
N VAL A 138 -16.65 2.99 -1.76
CA VAL A 138 -17.05 2.76 -0.38
C VAL A 138 -16.20 1.65 0.24
N GLU A 139 -15.88 1.77 1.52
CA GLU A 139 -15.19 0.70 2.24
C GLU A 139 -16.10 -0.53 2.38
N LEU A 140 -15.54 -1.73 2.15
CA LEU A 140 -16.26 -2.98 2.35
C LEU A 140 -16.64 -3.19 3.81
N LEU A 141 -15.69 -2.92 4.70
CA LEU A 141 -15.85 -3.00 6.16
C LEU A 141 -15.19 -1.77 6.79
N PRO A 142 -15.96 -0.72 7.13
CA PRO A 142 -15.41 0.48 7.75
C PRO A 142 -14.68 0.19 9.05
N GLY A 143 -13.56 0.86 9.27
CA GLY A 143 -12.74 0.71 10.47
C GLY A 143 -11.81 -0.51 10.50
N THR A 144 -11.71 -1.29 9.42
CA THR A 144 -10.85 -2.47 9.30
C THR A 144 -9.59 -2.21 8.46
N GLY A 145 -9.17 -0.97 8.36
CA GLY A 145 -7.96 -0.60 7.60
C GLY A 145 -6.69 -1.25 8.15
N MET A 146 -5.75 -1.50 7.25
CA MET A 146 -4.41 -2.02 7.56
C MET A 146 -3.37 -0.93 7.48
N ASP A 147 -2.50 -0.84 8.47
CA ASP A 147 -1.37 0.08 8.49
C ASP A 147 -0.10 -0.63 8.03
N MET A 148 0.45 -0.20 6.89
CA MET A 148 1.68 -0.71 6.33
C MET A 148 2.83 0.25 6.69
N PRO A 149 3.78 -0.14 7.55
CA PRO A 149 4.86 0.74 7.96
C PRO A 149 5.79 1.06 6.80
N LEU A 150 6.32 2.29 6.76
CA LEU A 150 7.33 2.74 5.81
C LEU A 150 8.56 3.25 6.54
N TYR A 151 9.70 3.02 5.93
CA TYR A 151 11.02 3.42 6.42
C TYR A 151 11.79 4.16 5.32
N TRP A 152 12.49 5.22 5.71
CA TRP A 152 13.52 5.85 4.91
C TRP A 152 14.85 5.21 5.21
N VAL A 153 15.51 4.70 4.19
CA VAL A 153 16.81 4.04 4.31
C VAL A 153 17.79 4.73 3.38
N HIS A 154 18.98 5.05 3.86
CA HIS A 154 20.05 5.59 3.02
C HIS A 154 21.43 5.10 3.46
N ALA A 155 22.37 5.02 2.53
CA ALA A 155 23.77 4.73 2.83
C ALA A 155 24.36 5.79 3.76
N ARG A 156 25.12 5.39 4.79
CA ARG A 156 25.78 6.34 5.71
C ARG A 156 26.78 7.22 4.98
N SER A 157 27.46 6.69 3.98
CA SER A 157 28.40 7.44 3.13
C SER A 157 27.73 8.58 2.35
N ALA A 158 26.45 8.48 2.06
CA ALA A 158 25.69 9.48 1.33
C ALA A 158 24.97 10.49 2.24
N GLN A 159 25.07 10.36 3.55
CA GLN A 159 24.29 11.15 4.53
C GLN A 159 24.38 12.66 4.29
N ALA A 160 25.61 13.21 4.14
CA ALA A 160 25.79 14.64 3.96
C ALA A 160 25.13 15.18 2.68
N GLY A 161 25.17 14.41 1.59
CA GLY A 161 24.53 14.78 0.32
C GLY A 161 23.01 14.62 0.33
N LEU A 162 22.47 13.82 1.26
CA LEU A 162 21.03 13.53 1.36
C LEU A 162 20.32 14.26 2.49
N GLU A 163 21.01 15.12 3.25
CA GLU A 163 20.44 15.74 4.45
C GLU A 163 19.16 16.53 4.13
N ARG A 164 19.20 17.38 3.09
CA ARG A 164 18.05 18.16 2.67
C ARG A 164 16.90 17.29 2.16
N LEU A 165 17.20 16.28 1.36
CA LEU A 165 16.20 15.33 0.87
C LEU A 165 15.58 14.56 2.04
N THR A 166 16.38 14.10 3.00
CA THR A 166 15.91 13.42 4.19
C THR A 166 14.95 14.29 4.99
N GLN A 167 15.27 15.58 5.18
CA GLN A 167 14.37 16.52 5.85
C GLN A 167 13.04 16.67 5.11
N CYS A 168 13.07 16.81 3.78
CA CYS A 168 11.86 16.89 2.96
C CYS A 168 11.01 15.62 3.08
N VAL A 169 11.63 14.44 3.02
CA VAL A 169 10.95 13.16 3.17
C VAL A 169 10.29 13.05 4.55
N MET A 170 11.00 13.42 5.62
CA MET A 170 10.45 13.38 6.99
C MET A 170 9.29 14.35 7.18
N VAL A 171 9.34 15.54 6.58
CA VAL A 171 8.22 16.51 6.62
C VAL A 171 7.01 15.96 5.87
N ALA A 172 7.21 15.46 4.65
CA ALA A 172 6.13 14.87 3.85
C ALA A 172 5.51 13.65 4.56
N ALA A 173 6.34 12.79 5.16
CA ALA A 173 5.87 11.62 5.89
C ALA A 173 4.92 12.02 7.04
N ARG A 174 5.24 13.05 7.82
CA ARG A 174 4.38 13.53 8.91
C ARG A 174 3.03 14.07 8.42
N GLN A 175 2.98 14.55 7.19
CA GLN A 175 1.76 15.11 6.59
C GLN A 175 0.85 14.02 6.03
N TRP A 176 1.41 12.95 5.46
CA TRP A 176 0.67 11.99 4.66
C TRP A 176 0.55 10.59 5.26
N LEU A 177 1.36 10.26 6.25
CA LEU A 177 1.38 8.94 6.87
C LEU A 177 0.75 8.96 8.26
N VAL A 178 0.16 7.82 8.63
CA VAL A 178 -0.32 7.59 9.99
C VAL A 178 0.89 7.40 10.91
N PRO A 179 0.96 8.07 12.07
CA PRO A 179 2.05 7.85 13.02
C PRO A 179 2.16 6.37 13.40
N THR A 180 3.37 5.83 13.40
CA THR A 180 3.61 4.47 13.93
C THR A 180 3.26 4.47 15.42
N LYS A 181 2.38 3.53 15.84
CA LYS A 181 2.17 3.31 17.27
C LYS A 181 3.51 2.91 17.90
N PRO A 182 3.92 3.51 19.01
CA PRO A 182 5.09 3.03 19.74
C PRO A 182 4.81 1.57 20.16
N THR A 183 5.76 0.69 19.84
CA THR A 183 5.78 -0.72 20.27
C THR A 183 6.10 -0.79 21.76
#